data_6f715dc8838d644b5bcf9983be51e47e
#
_entry.id   6f715dc8838d644b5bcf9983be51e47e
#
_cell.length_a   1.000
_cell.length_b   1.000
_cell.length_c   1.000
_cell.angle_alpha   90.00
_cell.angle_beta   90.00
_cell.angle_gamma   90.00
#
_symmetry.space_group_name_H-M   'P 1'
#
loop_
_entity.id
_entity.type
_entity.pdbx_description
1 polymer ?
#
loop_
_entity_poly.entity_id
_entity_poly.type
_entity_poly.pdbx_seq_one_letter_code
_entity_poly.pdbx_strand_id
1 'polypeptide(L)'
;MTDTSDILVVGAGIVGVSTAIWLQRSGAAVTLIDRDEPGFATSYGNAGILATASIVPVPTPGILLKVPEMLFSNKKPLFLRWSQVPRLLPFFYKYLRNSNKYSVSKISNALSYILHDSVEQHL
;
A
#
# COMPACT_ATOMS: atom_id res chain seq x y z
N MET A 1 -25.92 32.48 1.54
CA MET A 1 -25.83 31.03 1.32
C MET A 1 -24.83 30.53 2.34
N THR A 2 -25.25 29.82 3.34
CA THR A 2 -24.33 29.17 4.29
C THR A 2 -23.75 27.95 3.58
N ASP A 3 -22.48 28.02 3.17
CA ASP A 3 -21.73 26.84 2.72
C ASP A 3 -21.60 25.88 3.90
N THR A 4 -22.59 25.02 4.07
CA THR A 4 -22.55 23.93 5.03
C THR A 4 -21.93 22.73 4.34
N SER A 5 -20.68 22.43 4.69
CA SER A 5 -20.05 21.16 4.26
C SER A 5 -20.55 20.04 5.16
N ASP A 6 -21.03 18.96 4.54
CA ASP A 6 -21.46 17.76 5.27
C ASP A 6 -20.25 16.96 5.79
N ILE A 7 -19.12 17.06 5.09
CA ILE A 7 -17.91 16.29 5.36
C ILE A 7 -16.67 17.19 5.33
N LEU A 8 -15.85 17.08 6.35
CA LEU A 8 -14.55 17.70 6.43
C LEU A 8 -13.44 16.64 6.25
N VAL A 9 -12.61 16.81 5.24
CA VAL A 9 -11.43 15.97 5.02
C VAL A 9 -10.19 16.74 5.45
N VAL A 10 -9.42 16.18 6.37
CA VAL A 10 -8.19 16.78 6.88
C VAL A 10 -6.98 16.07 6.26
N GLY A 11 -6.18 16.84 5.53
CA GLY A 11 -5.01 16.36 4.81
C GLY A 11 -5.26 16.29 3.29
N ALA A 12 -4.58 17.15 2.53
CA ALA A 12 -4.68 17.23 1.07
C ALA A 12 -3.54 16.51 0.33
N GLY A 13 -3.01 15.44 0.90
CA GLY A 13 -2.18 14.47 0.19
C GLY A 13 -3.01 13.61 -0.76
N ILE A 14 -2.37 12.68 -1.48
CA ILE A 14 -3.06 11.85 -2.50
C ILE A 14 -4.31 11.14 -1.97
N VAL A 15 -4.26 10.63 -0.75
CA VAL A 15 -5.39 9.92 -0.11
C VAL A 15 -6.53 10.89 0.17
N GLY A 16 -6.25 12.04 0.78
CA GLY A 16 -7.28 13.03 1.12
C GLY A 16 -7.94 13.63 -0.11
N VAL A 17 -7.15 13.99 -1.13
CA VAL A 17 -7.66 14.51 -2.40
C VAL A 17 -8.55 13.47 -3.09
N SER A 18 -8.09 12.22 -3.22
CA SER A 18 -8.88 11.14 -3.82
C SER A 18 -10.19 10.90 -3.04
N THR A 19 -10.11 10.88 -1.72
CA THR A 19 -11.30 10.72 -0.86
C THR A 19 -12.29 11.86 -1.07
N ALA A 20 -11.81 13.11 -1.10
CA ALA A 20 -12.66 14.27 -1.30
C ALA A 20 -13.37 14.24 -2.69
N ILE A 21 -12.64 13.87 -3.74
CA ILE A 21 -13.20 13.73 -5.10
C ILE A 21 -14.31 12.66 -5.11
N TRP A 22 -14.08 11.50 -4.52
CA TRP A 22 -15.07 10.43 -4.50
C TRP A 22 -16.32 10.79 -3.68
N LEU A 23 -16.15 11.47 -2.55
CA LEU A 23 -17.28 11.97 -1.76
C LEU A 23 -18.08 13.02 -2.53
N GLN A 24 -17.43 13.94 -3.26
CA GLN A 24 -18.13 14.89 -4.11
C GLN A 24 -18.88 14.20 -5.26
N ARG A 25 -18.25 13.20 -5.90
CA ARG A 25 -18.93 12.39 -6.95
C ARG A 25 -20.16 11.66 -6.42
N SER A 26 -20.18 11.30 -5.14
CA SER A 26 -21.35 10.69 -4.47
C SER A 26 -22.40 11.71 -4.02
N GLY A 27 -22.19 13.01 -4.26
CA GLY A 27 -23.15 14.07 -3.97
C GLY A 27 -22.95 14.78 -2.62
N ALA A 28 -21.90 14.46 -1.87
CA ALA A 28 -21.61 15.12 -0.60
C ALA A 28 -20.97 16.51 -0.80
N ALA A 29 -21.32 17.47 0.04
CA ALA A 29 -20.61 18.73 0.14
C ALA A 29 -19.34 18.53 0.98
N VAL A 30 -18.16 18.66 0.37
CA VAL A 30 -16.88 18.34 0.99
C VAL A 30 -16.02 19.58 1.12
N THR A 31 -15.47 19.79 2.31
CA THR A 31 -14.38 20.75 2.56
C THR A 31 -13.09 19.98 2.80
N LEU A 32 -12.07 20.26 2.00
CA LEU A 32 -10.72 19.71 2.15
C LEU A 32 -9.81 20.77 2.75
N ILE A 33 -9.13 20.45 3.86
CA ILE A 33 -8.19 21.35 4.52
C ILE A 33 -6.83 20.72 4.69
N ASP A 34 -5.78 21.51 4.48
CA ASP A 34 -4.38 21.16 4.77
C ASP A 34 -3.63 22.41 5.21
N ARG A 35 -2.48 22.24 5.83
CA ARG A 35 -1.51 23.30 6.12
C ARG A 35 -0.71 23.72 4.89
N ASP A 36 -0.56 22.80 3.91
CA ASP A 36 0.24 22.97 2.70
C ASP A 36 -0.67 22.90 1.45
N GLU A 37 -0.13 23.23 0.29
CA GLU A 37 -0.86 23.13 -0.98
C GLU A 37 -1.26 21.68 -1.29
N PRO A 38 -2.44 21.45 -1.88
CA PRO A 38 -2.88 20.11 -2.25
C PRO A 38 -1.89 19.40 -3.16
N GLY A 39 -1.60 18.14 -2.85
CA GLY A 39 -0.70 17.30 -3.63
C GLY A 39 0.78 17.36 -3.21
N PHE A 40 1.20 18.33 -2.40
CA PHE A 40 2.59 18.50 -1.98
C PHE A 40 2.97 17.70 -0.72
N ALA A 41 2.22 16.65 -0.39
CA ALA A 41 2.53 15.76 0.72
C ALA A 41 3.56 14.68 0.34
N THR A 42 3.69 13.65 1.19
CA THR A 42 4.71 12.59 1.09
C THR A 42 4.79 11.89 -0.28
N SER A 43 3.70 11.81 -1.02
CA SER A 43 3.67 11.18 -2.34
C SER A 43 4.18 12.08 -3.48
N TYR A 44 4.44 13.35 -3.22
CA TYR A 44 4.98 14.27 -4.22
C TYR A 44 6.36 13.79 -4.70
N GLY A 45 6.55 13.76 -6.01
CA GLY A 45 7.81 13.32 -6.61
C GLY A 45 8.07 11.81 -6.58
N ASN A 46 7.06 10.99 -6.26
CA ASN A 46 7.18 9.54 -6.38
C ASN A 46 7.30 9.08 -7.85
N ALA A 47 7.55 7.80 -8.07
CA ALA A 47 7.73 7.24 -9.41
C ALA A 47 6.44 7.17 -10.25
N GLY A 48 5.28 7.53 -9.72
CA GLY A 48 3.99 7.48 -10.41
C GLY A 48 3.53 6.08 -10.83
N ILE A 49 3.96 5.04 -10.11
CA ILE A 49 3.63 3.66 -10.44
C ILE A 49 2.31 3.27 -9.79
N LEU A 50 1.32 2.90 -10.61
CA LEU A 50 0.10 2.24 -10.16
C LEU A 50 0.33 0.72 -10.11
N ALA A 51 0.58 0.21 -8.91
CA ALA A 51 1.01 -1.18 -8.71
C ALA A 51 -0.17 -2.17 -8.71
N THR A 52 -0.88 -2.30 -9.83
CA THR A 52 -1.99 -3.26 -9.99
C THR A 52 -1.56 -4.71 -9.83
N ALA A 53 -0.31 -5.03 -10.17
CA ALA A 53 0.26 -6.37 -9.98
C ALA A 53 0.55 -6.73 -8.50
N SER A 54 0.40 -5.78 -7.56
CA SER A 54 0.61 -6.01 -6.11
C SER A 54 -0.50 -6.84 -5.44
N ILE A 55 -1.36 -7.48 -6.23
CA ILE A 55 -2.35 -8.45 -5.77
C ILE A 55 -1.67 -9.67 -5.13
N VAL A 56 -0.52 -10.10 -5.66
CA VAL A 56 0.22 -11.23 -5.10
C VAL A 56 1.10 -10.75 -3.95
N PRO A 57 0.86 -11.22 -2.71
CA PRO A 57 1.69 -10.81 -1.58
C PRO A 57 3.11 -11.36 -1.71
N VAL A 58 4.09 -10.62 -1.21
CA VAL A 58 5.51 -11.00 -1.22
C VAL A 58 5.78 -12.37 -0.57
N PRO A 59 5.14 -12.76 0.56
CA PRO A 59 5.33 -14.07 1.16
C PRO A 59 4.68 -15.20 0.33
N THR A 60 5.33 -15.58 -0.75
CA THR A 60 4.90 -16.71 -1.59
C THR A 60 5.39 -18.05 -1.03
N PRO A 61 4.66 -19.17 -1.30
CA PRO A 61 5.14 -20.50 -0.94
C PRO A 61 6.51 -20.79 -1.54
N GLY A 62 7.42 -21.34 -0.74
CA GLY A 62 8.79 -21.66 -1.17
C GLY A 62 9.79 -20.51 -1.08
N ILE A 63 9.39 -19.33 -0.61
CA ILE A 63 10.31 -18.19 -0.44
C ILE A 63 11.51 -18.52 0.46
N LEU A 64 11.31 -19.37 1.47
CA LEU A 64 12.37 -19.82 2.38
C LEU A 64 13.54 -20.49 1.65
N LEU A 65 13.25 -21.25 0.60
CA LEU A 65 14.28 -21.94 -0.20
C LEU A 65 15.10 -20.95 -1.03
N LYS A 66 14.54 -19.77 -1.32
CA LYS A 66 15.19 -18.72 -2.09
C LYS A 66 15.96 -17.71 -1.23
N VAL A 67 15.70 -17.66 0.07
CA VAL A 67 16.36 -16.71 1.00
C VAL A 67 17.88 -16.84 0.98
N PRO A 68 18.50 -18.04 1.03
CA PRO A 68 19.96 -18.16 0.94
C PRO A 68 20.51 -17.57 -0.37
N GLU A 69 19.88 -17.89 -1.50
CA GLU A 69 20.28 -17.34 -2.79
C GLU A 69 20.17 -15.80 -2.82
N MET A 70 19.09 -15.25 -2.27
CA MET A 70 18.87 -13.80 -2.21
C MET A 70 19.88 -13.07 -1.32
N LEU A 71 20.35 -13.70 -0.23
CA LEU A 71 21.34 -13.14 0.68
C LEU A 71 22.77 -13.19 0.13
N PHE A 72 23.11 -14.29 -0.55
CA PHE A 72 24.48 -14.56 -1.00
C PHE A 72 24.71 -14.29 -2.50
N SER A 73 23.66 -13.94 -3.26
CA SER A 73 23.77 -13.56 -4.67
C SER A 73 24.59 -12.28 -4.84
N ASN A 74 25.35 -12.22 -5.94
CA ASN A 74 26.09 -11.00 -6.33
C ASN A 74 25.17 -9.76 -6.50
N LYS A 75 23.90 -9.98 -6.83
CA LYS A 75 22.89 -8.91 -6.99
C LYS A 75 22.33 -8.41 -5.66
N LYS A 76 22.57 -9.15 -4.57
CA LYS A 76 22.12 -8.83 -3.19
C LYS A 76 20.72 -8.19 -3.11
N PRO A 77 19.67 -8.82 -3.66
CA PRO A 77 18.33 -8.26 -3.67
C PRO A 77 17.73 -8.15 -2.27
N LEU A 78 18.31 -8.89 -1.30
CA LEU A 78 17.94 -8.84 0.11
C LEU A 78 19.16 -8.46 0.95
N PHE A 79 19.06 -7.33 1.66
CA PHE A 79 20.05 -6.91 2.66
C PHE A 79 19.50 -7.17 4.05
N LEU A 80 20.23 -7.94 4.85
CA LEU A 80 19.88 -8.26 6.23
C LEU A 80 20.99 -7.78 7.19
N ARG A 81 20.66 -6.84 8.06
CA ARG A 81 21.56 -6.42 9.13
C ARG A 81 21.48 -7.44 10.27
N TRP A 82 22.48 -8.28 10.40
CA TRP A 82 22.51 -9.41 11.33
C TRP A 82 22.24 -9.02 12.79
N SER A 83 22.69 -7.86 13.23
CA SER A 83 22.42 -7.34 14.58
C SER A 83 20.93 -7.09 14.88
N GLN A 84 20.08 -6.97 13.86
CA GLN A 84 18.64 -6.75 14.00
C GLN A 84 17.82 -8.05 13.93
N VAL A 85 18.43 -9.15 13.53
CA VAL A 85 17.74 -10.44 13.35
C VAL A 85 16.99 -10.89 14.60
N PRO A 86 17.57 -10.86 15.82
CA PRO A 86 16.84 -11.27 17.01
C PRO A 86 15.56 -10.46 17.24
N ARG A 87 15.61 -9.17 16.94
CA ARG A 87 14.47 -8.25 17.07
C ARG A 87 13.39 -8.51 16.04
N LEU A 88 13.75 -9.02 14.88
CA LEU A 88 12.86 -9.33 13.77
C LEU A 88 12.27 -10.74 13.82
N LEU A 89 12.73 -11.61 14.71
CA LEU A 89 12.25 -13.00 14.84
C LEU A 89 10.71 -13.10 14.94
N PRO A 90 10.01 -12.29 15.77
CA PRO A 90 8.55 -12.37 15.86
C PRO A 90 7.86 -12.02 14.53
N PHE A 91 8.42 -11.06 13.78
CA PHE A 91 7.96 -10.71 12.45
C PHE A 91 8.19 -11.85 11.46
N PHE A 92 9.40 -12.42 11.42
CA PHE A 92 9.73 -13.54 10.53
C PHE A 92 8.84 -14.76 10.81
N TYR A 93 8.59 -15.06 12.05
CA TYR A 93 7.68 -16.15 12.42
C TYR A 93 6.27 -15.95 11.82
N LYS A 94 5.67 -14.77 12.01
CA LYS A 94 4.36 -14.43 11.44
C LYS A 94 4.38 -14.43 9.90
N TYR A 95 5.43 -13.89 9.31
CA TYR A 95 5.62 -13.86 7.87
C TYR A 95 5.64 -15.26 7.26
N LEU A 96 6.45 -16.16 7.82
CA LEU A 96 6.58 -17.54 7.36
C LEU A 96 5.30 -18.36 7.58
N ARG A 97 4.64 -18.16 8.70
CA ARG A 97 3.35 -18.81 8.98
C ARG A 97 2.31 -18.48 7.90
N ASN A 98 2.33 -17.28 7.35
CA ASN A 98 1.41 -16.83 6.31
C ASN A 98 1.92 -17.08 4.88
N SER A 99 3.12 -17.63 4.70
CA SER A 99 3.71 -17.96 3.39
C SER A 99 3.24 -19.32 2.84
N ASN A 100 2.02 -19.71 3.11
CA ASN A 100 1.40 -20.94 2.60
C ASN A 100 0.35 -20.62 1.53
N LYS A 101 0.05 -21.60 0.68
CA LYS A 101 -0.88 -21.43 -0.45
C LYS A 101 -2.24 -20.88 -0.05
N TYR A 102 -2.79 -21.35 1.07
CA TYR A 102 -4.11 -20.93 1.55
C TYR A 102 -4.11 -19.45 1.95
N SER A 103 -3.17 -19.04 2.79
CA SER A 103 -3.05 -17.63 3.24
C SER A 103 -2.78 -16.70 2.08
N VAL A 104 -1.89 -17.08 1.15
CA VAL A 104 -1.57 -16.30 -0.04
C VAL A 104 -2.80 -16.12 -0.93
N SER A 105 -3.55 -17.19 -1.21
CA SER A 105 -4.79 -17.10 -1.99
C SER A 105 -5.84 -16.22 -1.33
N LYS A 106 -6.03 -16.35 -0.01
CA LYS A 106 -6.96 -15.50 0.75
C LYS A 106 -6.59 -14.02 0.69
N ILE A 107 -5.30 -13.72 0.87
CA ILE A 107 -4.78 -12.34 0.81
C ILE A 107 -4.91 -11.78 -0.61
N SER A 108 -4.53 -12.56 -1.64
CA SER A 108 -4.64 -12.14 -3.03
C SER A 108 -6.09 -11.85 -3.43
N ASN A 109 -7.02 -12.69 -3.02
CA ASN A 109 -8.44 -12.45 -3.26
C ASN A 109 -8.94 -11.17 -2.58
N ALA A 110 -8.55 -10.93 -1.32
CA ALA A 110 -8.93 -9.71 -0.63
C ALA A 110 -8.34 -8.45 -1.28
N LEU A 111 -7.07 -8.51 -1.70
CA LEU A 111 -6.40 -7.40 -2.39
C LEU A 111 -6.98 -7.15 -3.78
N SER A 112 -7.43 -8.18 -4.49
CA SER A 112 -8.02 -8.02 -5.83
C SER A 112 -9.26 -7.14 -5.81
N TYR A 113 -10.09 -7.21 -4.78
CA TYR A 113 -11.27 -6.34 -4.63
C TYR A 113 -10.92 -4.85 -4.49
N ILE A 114 -9.72 -4.54 -3.96
CA ILE A 114 -9.29 -3.16 -3.74
C ILE A 114 -8.51 -2.62 -4.94
N LEU A 115 -7.74 -3.50 -5.61
CA LEU A 115 -6.75 -3.07 -6.61
C LEU A 115 -7.22 -3.23 -8.05
N HIS A 116 -8.28 -4.00 -8.29
CA HIS A 116 -8.70 -4.37 -9.64
C HIS A 116 -9.07 -3.13 -10.48
N ASP A 117 -9.71 -2.14 -9.89
CA ASP A 117 -10.15 -0.91 -10.57
C ASP A 117 -9.15 0.26 -10.45
N SER A 118 -7.99 0.02 -9.82
CA SER A 118 -7.08 1.12 -9.44
C SER A 118 -6.55 1.93 -10.62
N VAL A 119 -6.41 1.35 -11.81
CA VAL A 119 -6.02 2.09 -13.02
C VAL A 119 -7.18 2.90 -13.56
N GLU A 120 -8.35 2.27 -13.67
CA GLU A 120 -9.55 2.88 -14.23
C GLU A 120 -10.03 4.09 -13.40
N GLN A 121 -9.80 4.04 -12.09
CA GLN A 121 -10.14 5.12 -11.16
C GLN A 121 -9.15 6.29 -11.19
N HIS A 122 -8.01 6.15 -11.88
CA HIS A 122 -6.99 7.20 -12.02
C HIS A 122 -7.00 7.86 -13.41
N LEU A 123 -7.77 7.33 -14.35
CA LEU A 123 -7.98 7.87 -15.68
C LEU A 123 -9.26 8.72 -15.74
#